data_faa5c36982d7b1914eb039b79d43f70a
#
_entry.id   faa5c36982d7b1914eb039b79d43f70a
#
_cell.length_a   1.000
_cell.length_b   1.000
_cell.length_c   1.000
_cell.angle_alpha   90.00
_cell.angle_beta   90.00
_cell.angle_gamma   90.00
#
_symmetry.space_group_name_H-M   'P 1'
#
loop_
_entity.id
_entity.type
_entity.pdbx_description
1 polymer ?
#
loop_
_entity_poly.entity_id
_entity_poly.type
_entity_poly.pdbx_seq_one_letter_code
_entity_poly.pdbx_strand_id
1 'polypeptide(L)'
;KLYLGGIKIPSPLGTLGHSDGDPVLHAVTDAILGACSMGDIGEKFSDKNKKFKNIRSTILLGKIIKQIEDNGYLINNLDINIITQKPKIQKYKKLITNCIAKICNISSSQINIKGKTTEKLGVIGKEKAIACEVVASVIKND
;
A
#
# COMPACT_ATOMS: atom_id res chain seq x y z
N LYS A 1 -15.16 -1.63 -6.78
CA LYS A 1 -14.36 -2.70 -6.17
C LYS A 1 -13.45 -2.14 -5.11
N LEU A 2 -13.33 -2.82 -3.99
CA LEU A 2 -12.43 -2.42 -2.92
C LEU A 2 -11.20 -3.32 -2.92
N TYR A 3 -10.01 -2.72 -3.05
CA TYR A 3 -8.73 -3.41 -2.91
C TYR A 3 -7.97 -2.82 -1.73
N LEU A 4 -7.47 -3.68 -0.86
CA LEU A 4 -6.61 -3.30 0.25
C LEU A 4 -5.39 -4.24 0.28
N GLY A 5 -4.21 -3.68 0.08
CA GLY A 5 -2.98 -4.46 0.09
C GLY A 5 -2.90 -5.50 -1.03
N GLY A 6 -3.52 -5.22 -2.17
CA GLY A 6 -3.57 -6.11 -3.31
C GLY A 6 -4.70 -7.13 -3.24
N ILE A 7 -5.45 -7.16 -2.16
CA ILE A 7 -6.52 -8.15 -1.93
C ILE A 7 -7.87 -7.51 -2.24
N LYS A 8 -8.65 -8.19 -3.07
CA LYS A 8 -10.02 -7.75 -3.35
C LYS A 8 -10.91 -8.12 -2.17
N ILE A 9 -11.56 -7.11 -1.59
CA ILE A 9 -12.37 -7.26 -0.39
C ILE A 9 -13.83 -7.09 -0.73
N PRO A 10 -14.71 -8.01 -0.32
CA PRO A 10 -16.14 -7.83 -0.51
C PRO A 10 -16.62 -6.55 0.19
N SER A 11 -17.18 -5.63 -0.58
CA SER A 11 -17.68 -4.37 -0.07
C SER A 11 -18.69 -3.79 -1.05
N PRO A 12 -19.79 -3.18 -0.57
CA PRO A 12 -20.74 -2.51 -1.45
C PRO A 12 -20.15 -1.24 -2.07
N LEU A 13 -19.09 -0.68 -1.46
CA LEU A 13 -18.43 0.52 -1.93
C LEU A 13 -16.98 0.21 -2.29
N GLY A 14 -16.47 0.93 -3.27
CA GLY A 14 -15.06 0.88 -3.64
C GLY A 14 -14.39 2.21 -3.35
N THR A 15 -13.10 2.29 -3.64
CA THR A 15 -12.33 3.52 -3.54
C THR A 15 -12.25 4.20 -4.91
N LEU A 16 -12.10 5.52 -4.91
CA LEU A 16 -11.85 6.29 -6.13
C LEU A 16 -10.35 6.40 -6.36
N GLY A 17 -9.94 6.30 -7.61
CA GLY A 17 -8.54 6.45 -7.95
C GLY A 17 -8.29 6.20 -9.43
N HIS A 18 -7.11 6.62 -9.91
CA HIS A 18 -6.69 6.45 -11.30
C HIS A 18 -6.44 4.96 -11.63
N SER A 19 -5.89 4.21 -10.67
CA SER A 19 -5.66 2.77 -10.80
C SER A 19 -6.80 2.00 -10.11
N ASP A 20 -6.49 1.07 -9.23
CA ASP A 20 -7.49 0.31 -8.47
C ASP A 20 -7.90 0.98 -7.14
N GLY A 21 -7.30 2.14 -6.85
CA GLY A 21 -7.61 2.91 -5.65
C GLY A 21 -7.18 2.25 -4.35
N ASP A 22 -6.20 1.34 -4.38
CA ASP A 22 -5.71 0.62 -3.20
C ASP A 22 -4.92 1.54 -2.29
N PRO A 23 -5.50 2.01 -1.15
CA PRO A 23 -4.80 2.97 -0.31
C PRO A 23 -3.62 2.36 0.44
N VAL A 24 -3.65 1.06 0.67
CA VAL A 24 -2.57 0.36 1.38
C VAL A 24 -1.33 0.27 0.49
N LEU A 25 -1.48 -0.21 -0.74
CA LEU A 25 -0.34 -0.32 -1.65
C LEU A 25 0.18 1.05 -2.08
N HIS A 26 -0.68 2.05 -2.21
CA HIS A 26 -0.23 3.42 -2.50
C HIS A 26 0.62 3.98 -1.36
N ALA A 27 0.19 3.77 -0.11
CA ALA A 27 0.95 4.22 1.06
C ALA A 27 2.26 3.45 1.22
N VAL A 28 2.25 2.14 0.96
CA VAL A 28 3.48 1.32 0.99
C VAL A 28 4.47 1.83 -0.07
N THR A 29 4.00 2.07 -1.28
CA THR A 29 4.85 2.56 -2.37
C THR A 29 5.46 3.91 -2.03
N ASP A 30 4.66 4.85 -1.53
CA ASP A 30 5.14 6.18 -1.14
C ASP A 30 6.15 6.11 0.01
N ALA A 31 5.91 5.26 1.01
CA ALA A 31 6.83 5.10 2.14
C ALA A 31 8.18 4.56 1.67
N ILE A 32 8.18 3.58 0.76
CA ILE A 32 9.40 3.01 0.21
C ILE A 32 10.17 4.06 -0.61
N LEU A 33 9.46 4.79 -1.47
CA LEU A 33 10.09 5.88 -2.23
C LEU A 33 10.66 6.95 -1.32
N GLY A 34 9.94 7.31 -0.25
CA GLY A 34 10.41 8.29 0.73
C GLY A 34 11.66 7.83 1.45
N ALA A 35 11.70 6.56 1.87
CA ALA A 35 12.87 5.98 2.54
C ALA A 35 14.11 6.00 1.64
N CYS A 36 13.92 5.91 0.32
CA CYS A 36 15.01 5.93 -0.67
C CYS A 36 15.26 7.33 -1.26
N SER A 37 14.52 8.35 -0.82
CA SER A 37 14.58 9.72 -1.37
C SER A 37 14.35 9.76 -2.87
N MET A 38 13.35 9.01 -3.35
CA MET A 38 13.06 8.85 -4.77
C MET A 38 11.69 9.44 -5.18
N GLY A 39 11.21 10.45 -4.46
CA GLY A 39 9.98 11.13 -4.80
C GLY A 39 8.72 10.44 -4.29
N ASP A 40 7.68 10.45 -5.07
CA ASP A 40 6.40 9.88 -4.71
C ASP A 40 5.74 9.15 -5.90
N ILE A 41 4.62 8.50 -5.61
CA ILE A 41 3.91 7.70 -6.61
C ILE A 41 3.39 8.57 -7.76
N GLY A 42 2.99 9.80 -7.48
CA GLY A 42 2.50 10.74 -8.51
C GLY A 42 3.58 11.14 -9.50
N GLU A 43 4.83 11.29 -9.05
CA GLU A 43 5.97 11.56 -9.94
C GLU A 43 6.29 10.36 -10.82
N LYS A 44 6.21 9.15 -10.27
CA LYS A 44 6.57 7.92 -10.98
C LYS A 44 5.47 7.44 -11.92
N PHE A 45 4.22 7.64 -11.54
CA PHE A 45 3.06 7.11 -12.28
C PHE A 45 1.99 8.20 -12.36
N SER A 46 2.20 9.17 -13.26
CA SER A 46 1.26 10.28 -13.44
C SER A 46 -0.13 9.77 -13.82
N ASP A 47 -1.17 10.28 -13.16
CA ASP A 47 -2.56 9.98 -13.49
C ASP A 47 -2.98 10.53 -14.86
N LYS A 48 -2.16 11.43 -15.43
CA LYS A 48 -2.36 11.96 -16.78
C LYS A 48 -1.85 11.02 -17.88
N ASN A 49 -1.05 10.01 -17.51
CA ASN A 49 -0.50 9.05 -18.47
C ASN A 49 -1.47 7.88 -18.66
N LYS A 50 -2.03 7.76 -19.86
CA LYS A 50 -3.04 6.75 -20.17
C LYS A 50 -2.57 5.31 -19.96
N LYS A 51 -1.28 5.03 -20.08
CA LYS A 51 -0.77 3.67 -19.87
C LYS A 51 -0.90 3.18 -18.43
N PHE A 52 -1.10 4.10 -17.48
CA PHE A 52 -1.29 3.75 -16.07
C PHE A 52 -2.77 3.76 -15.65
N LYS A 53 -3.68 4.05 -16.59
CA LYS A 53 -5.11 4.03 -16.30
C LYS A 53 -5.56 2.60 -16.01
N ASN A 54 -6.27 2.41 -14.89
CA ASN A 54 -6.76 1.12 -14.42
C ASN A 54 -5.67 0.09 -14.13
N ILE A 55 -4.39 0.51 -14.02
CA ILE A 55 -3.31 -0.39 -13.66
C ILE A 55 -3.44 -0.81 -12.20
N ARG A 56 -3.17 -2.10 -11.92
CA ARG A 56 -3.19 -2.60 -10.56
C ARG A 56 -2.03 -2.04 -9.75
N SER A 57 -2.32 -1.65 -8.51
CA SER A 57 -1.29 -1.13 -7.59
C SER A 57 -0.21 -2.16 -7.29
N THR A 58 -0.52 -3.45 -7.38
CA THR A 58 0.48 -4.52 -7.25
C THR A 58 1.56 -4.41 -8.32
N ILE A 59 1.17 -4.03 -9.54
CA ILE A 59 2.12 -3.84 -10.65
C ILE A 59 2.96 -2.58 -10.41
N LEU A 60 2.34 -1.49 -9.93
CA LEU A 60 3.05 -0.26 -9.59
C LEU A 60 4.11 -0.53 -8.53
N LEU A 61 3.73 -1.22 -7.45
CA LEU A 61 4.66 -1.56 -6.37
C LEU A 61 5.81 -2.42 -6.89
N GLY A 62 5.51 -3.43 -7.71
CA GLY A 62 6.54 -4.29 -8.28
C GLY A 62 7.58 -3.52 -9.10
N LYS A 63 7.13 -2.52 -9.86
CA LYS A 63 8.04 -1.65 -10.64
C LYS A 63 8.93 -0.80 -9.71
N ILE A 64 8.39 -0.31 -8.61
CA ILE A 64 9.16 0.48 -7.64
C ILE A 64 10.18 -0.40 -6.92
N ILE A 65 9.81 -1.62 -6.55
CA ILE A 65 10.75 -2.55 -5.91
C ILE A 65 11.96 -2.79 -6.82
N LYS A 66 11.71 -3.01 -8.12
CA LYS A 66 12.81 -3.17 -9.07
C LYS A 66 13.70 -1.93 -9.14
N GLN A 67 13.10 -0.73 -9.14
CA GLN A 67 13.86 0.52 -9.18
C GLN A 67 14.73 0.70 -7.95
N ILE A 68 14.22 0.42 -6.75
CA ILE A 68 15.02 0.59 -5.53
C ILE A 68 16.15 -0.44 -5.48
N GLU A 69 15.88 -1.67 -5.92
CA GLU A 69 16.92 -2.72 -5.99
C GLU A 69 18.02 -2.34 -6.97
N ASP A 70 17.65 -1.80 -8.13
CA ASP A 70 18.64 -1.31 -9.13
C ASP A 70 19.48 -0.17 -8.56
N ASN A 71 18.99 0.56 -7.57
CA ASN A 71 19.73 1.63 -6.89
C ASN A 71 20.42 1.17 -5.60
N GLY A 72 20.44 -0.13 -5.34
CA GLY A 72 21.15 -0.71 -4.22
C GLY A 72 20.40 -0.72 -2.90
N TYR A 73 19.10 -0.57 -2.92
CA TYR A 73 18.28 -0.59 -1.72
C TYR A 73 17.52 -1.90 -1.57
N LEU A 74 17.39 -2.36 -0.33
CA LEU A 74 16.54 -3.49 0.04
C LEU A 74 15.60 -3.04 1.16
N ILE A 75 14.38 -3.55 1.15
CA ILE A 75 13.44 -3.28 2.24
C ILE A 75 13.89 -4.05 3.48
N ASN A 76 13.92 -3.36 4.61
CA ASN A 76 14.19 -3.96 5.91
C ASN A 76 12.87 -4.28 6.64
N ASN A 77 11.99 -3.31 6.76
CA ASN A 77 10.74 -3.49 7.51
C ASN A 77 9.65 -2.55 6.99
N LEU A 78 8.41 -3.03 7.03
CA LEU A 78 7.21 -2.24 6.73
C LEU A 78 6.26 -2.32 7.92
N ASP A 79 5.87 -1.20 8.48
CA ASP A 79 4.83 -1.11 9.51
C ASP A 79 3.64 -0.36 8.92
N ILE A 80 2.52 -1.06 8.79
CA ILE A 80 1.36 -0.60 8.03
C ILE A 80 0.18 -0.40 8.99
N ASN A 81 -0.36 0.80 9.04
CA ASN A 81 -1.53 1.11 9.85
C ASN A 81 -2.71 1.41 8.91
N ILE A 82 -3.72 0.55 8.94
CA ILE A 82 -4.93 0.71 8.11
C ILE A 82 -6.04 1.23 9.00
N ILE A 83 -6.53 2.42 8.69
CA ILE A 83 -7.53 3.14 9.50
C ILE A 83 -8.83 3.11 8.73
N THR A 84 -9.78 2.31 9.21
CA THR A 84 -11.08 2.13 8.55
C THR A 84 -12.10 1.62 9.55
N GLN A 85 -13.34 2.05 9.40
CA GLN A 85 -14.43 1.52 10.22
C GLN A 85 -14.82 0.12 9.76
N LYS A 86 -14.88 -0.07 8.45
CA LYS A 86 -15.14 -1.36 7.79
C LYS A 86 -14.29 -1.44 6.53
N PRO A 87 -13.84 -2.63 6.11
CA PRO A 87 -14.01 -3.94 6.72
C PRO A 87 -13.15 -4.10 7.97
N LYS A 88 -13.41 -5.17 8.74
CA LYS A 88 -12.54 -5.52 9.87
C LYS A 88 -11.25 -6.10 9.32
N ILE A 89 -10.15 -5.41 9.57
CA ILE A 89 -8.84 -5.72 8.98
C ILE A 89 -8.27 -7.04 9.49
N GLN A 90 -8.61 -7.43 10.73
CA GLN A 90 -8.05 -8.63 11.36
C GLN A 90 -8.14 -9.88 10.48
N LYS A 91 -9.27 -10.09 9.82
CA LYS A 91 -9.45 -11.30 9.00
C LYS A 91 -8.70 -11.26 7.67
N TYR A 92 -8.15 -10.11 7.28
CA TYR A 92 -7.42 -9.96 6.02
C TYR A 92 -5.92 -9.75 6.21
N LYS A 93 -5.45 -9.59 7.45
CA LYS A 93 -4.02 -9.28 7.74
C LYS A 93 -3.07 -10.28 7.10
N LYS A 94 -3.36 -11.56 7.24
CA LYS A 94 -2.47 -12.61 6.71
C LYS A 94 -2.42 -12.58 5.18
N LEU A 95 -3.56 -12.42 4.54
CA LEU A 95 -3.62 -12.34 3.07
C LEU A 95 -2.87 -11.11 2.56
N ILE A 96 -3.07 -9.96 3.20
CA ILE A 96 -2.41 -8.72 2.82
C ILE A 96 -0.89 -8.84 3.02
N THR A 97 -0.48 -9.34 4.18
CA THR A 97 0.94 -9.55 4.49
C THR A 97 1.61 -10.43 3.44
N ASN A 98 1.00 -11.57 3.12
CA ASN A 98 1.57 -12.50 2.14
C ASN A 98 1.64 -11.89 0.74
N CYS A 99 0.64 -11.13 0.36
CA CYS A 99 0.64 -10.46 -0.94
C CYS A 99 1.78 -9.45 -1.04
N ILE A 100 1.92 -8.59 -0.03
CA ILE A 100 2.97 -7.55 -0.02
C ILE A 100 4.36 -8.19 0.07
N ALA A 101 4.53 -9.20 0.90
CA ALA A 101 5.80 -9.92 1.05
C ALA A 101 6.27 -10.49 -0.29
N LYS A 102 5.34 -11.07 -1.05
CA LYS A 102 5.65 -11.65 -2.36
C LYS A 102 6.08 -10.57 -3.36
N ILE A 103 5.35 -9.45 -3.42
CA ILE A 103 5.68 -8.37 -4.34
C ILE A 103 7.04 -7.75 -3.99
N CYS A 104 7.27 -7.52 -2.71
CA CYS A 104 8.49 -6.87 -2.22
C CYS A 104 9.69 -7.82 -2.11
N ASN A 105 9.46 -9.12 -2.32
CA ASN A 105 10.49 -10.15 -2.22
C ASN A 105 11.19 -10.16 -0.86
N ILE A 106 10.38 -10.08 0.20
CA ILE A 106 10.81 -10.10 1.59
C ILE A 106 10.03 -11.15 2.36
N SER A 107 10.50 -11.47 3.57
CA SER A 107 9.79 -12.38 4.48
C SER A 107 8.56 -11.68 5.08
N SER A 108 7.50 -12.45 5.33
CA SER A 108 6.33 -11.94 6.03
C SER A 108 6.67 -11.41 7.42
N SER A 109 7.75 -11.90 8.03
CA SER A 109 8.22 -11.40 9.33
C SER A 109 8.74 -9.97 9.30
N GLN A 110 8.97 -9.42 8.11
CA GLN A 110 9.43 -8.04 7.92
C GLN A 110 8.26 -7.07 7.75
N ILE A 111 7.03 -7.55 7.84
CA ILE A 111 5.82 -6.75 7.65
C ILE A 111 4.94 -6.86 8.89
N ASN A 112 4.49 -5.71 9.40
CA ASN A 112 3.51 -5.66 10.48
C ASN A 112 2.29 -4.87 10.00
N ILE A 113 1.09 -5.38 10.28
CA ILE A 113 -0.16 -4.72 9.92
C ILE A 113 -0.98 -4.47 11.17
N LYS A 114 -1.42 -3.23 11.33
CA LYS A 114 -2.33 -2.81 12.39
C LYS A 114 -3.62 -2.30 11.76
N GLY A 115 -4.75 -2.71 12.30
CA GLY A 115 -6.05 -2.17 11.92
C GLY A 115 -6.58 -1.29 13.03
N LYS A 116 -7.07 -0.10 12.68
CA LYS A 116 -7.62 0.86 13.64
C LYS A 116 -8.94 1.40 13.11
N THR A 117 -9.89 1.62 14.02
CA THR A 117 -11.11 2.37 13.71
C THR A 117 -10.97 3.77 14.32
N THR A 118 -11.89 4.67 13.97
CA THR A 118 -12.01 5.97 14.62
C THR A 118 -13.21 5.99 15.59
N GLU A 119 -13.64 4.83 16.06
CA GLU A 119 -14.75 4.72 17.01
C GLU A 119 -16.02 5.39 16.48
N LYS A 120 -16.31 5.21 15.18
CA LYS A 120 -17.45 5.78 14.46
C LYS A 120 -17.42 7.30 14.30
N LEU A 121 -16.27 7.94 14.58
CA LEU A 121 -16.13 9.39 14.48
C LEU A 121 -15.55 9.79 13.12
N GLY A 122 -16.01 10.94 12.62
CA GLY A 122 -15.51 11.58 11.41
C GLY A 122 -15.83 10.82 10.13
N VAL A 123 -15.18 11.21 9.04
CA VAL A 123 -15.44 10.64 7.71
C VAL A 123 -15.07 9.16 7.63
N ILE A 124 -14.02 8.76 8.34
CA ILE A 124 -13.61 7.35 8.40
C ILE A 124 -14.62 6.55 9.19
N GLY A 125 -15.03 7.06 10.34
CA GLY A 125 -16.02 6.41 11.19
C GLY A 125 -17.39 6.27 10.54
N LYS A 126 -17.69 7.15 9.59
CA LYS A 126 -18.94 7.10 8.81
C LYS A 126 -18.78 6.28 7.53
N GLU A 127 -17.69 5.57 7.38
CA GLU A 127 -17.41 4.66 6.25
C GLU A 127 -17.29 5.38 4.91
N LYS A 128 -16.90 6.66 4.91
CA LYS A 128 -16.75 7.45 3.70
C LYS A 128 -15.30 7.58 3.25
N ALA A 129 -14.35 7.11 4.05
CA ALA A 129 -12.93 7.17 3.73
C ALA A 129 -12.17 6.06 4.44
N ILE A 130 -11.05 5.67 3.84
CA ILE A 130 -10.08 4.74 4.42
C ILE A 130 -8.74 5.46 4.36
N ALA A 131 -8.01 5.46 5.47
CA ALA A 131 -6.66 6.02 5.53
C ALA A 131 -5.65 4.93 5.80
N CYS A 132 -4.43 5.13 5.32
CA CYS A 132 -3.34 4.21 5.57
C CYS A 132 -2.06 5.00 5.80
N GLU A 133 -1.33 4.64 6.86
CA GLU A 133 -0.02 5.21 7.16
C GLU A 133 1.00 4.08 7.18
N VAL A 134 2.13 4.28 6.52
CA VAL A 134 3.18 3.27 6.44
C VAL A 134 4.51 3.91 6.84
N VAL A 135 5.24 3.19 7.70
CA VAL A 135 6.63 3.50 7.99
C VAL A 135 7.48 2.39 7.37
N ALA A 136 8.39 2.77 6.50
CA ALA A 136 9.29 1.83 5.83
C ALA A 136 10.71 2.11 6.26
N SER A 137 11.49 1.05 6.48
CA SER A 137 12.94 1.15 6.62
C SER A 137 13.61 0.34 5.52
N VAL A 138 14.70 0.86 5.00
CA VAL A 138 15.46 0.24 3.92
C VAL A 138 16.92 0.13 4.31
N ILE A 139 17.63 -0.79 3.65
CA ILE A 139 19.07 -0.98 3.81
C ILE A 139 19.69 -0.64 2.46
N LYS A 140 20.71 0.18 2.47
CA LYS A 140 21.46 0.50 1.26
C LYS A 140 22.72 -0.34 1.20
N ASN A 141 22.87 -1.06 0.10
CA ASN A 141 24.11 -1.78 -0.18
C ASN A 141 25.07 -0.86 -0.93
N ASP A 142 26.28 -0.75 -0.41
CA ASP A 142 27.32 0.04 -1.05
C ASP A 142 28.07 -0.78 -2.12
#